data_b682f8477c9c770552fd48b335fef219
#
_entry.id   b682f8477c9c770552fd48b335fef219
#
_cell.length_a   1.000
_cell.length_b   1.000
_cell.length_c   1.000
_cell.angle_alpha   90.00
_cell.angle_beta   90.00
_cell.angle_gamma   90.00
#
_symmetry.space_group_name_H-M   'P 1'
#
loop_
_entity.id
_entity.type
_entity.pdbx_description
1 polymer ?
#
loop_
_entity_poly.entity_id
_entity_poly.type
_entity_poly.pdbx_seq_one_letter_code
_entity_poly.pdbx_strand_id
1 'polypeptide(L)'
;MPKRILTPIDGQVESEAIVPVVGALARGAGSTVRLLRVFPVPEHVVGPFGRTIAYVDQEMARLTGEGMDELAHIEAELDGVPVERVVRFGEPAEEIRLEAEAFNADLVTLATTRRSRLGAALVPGVAERLERDAKVPTLVLRG
;
A
#
# COMPACT_ATOMS: atom_id res chain seq x y z
N MET A 1 -7.40 -9.97 18.57
CA MET A 1 -6.51 -10.51 17.53
C MET A 1 -6.98 -10.04 16.17
N PRO A 2 -6.15 -9.39 15.39
CA PRO A 2 -6.57 -8.93 14.08
C PRO A 2 -6.79 -10.10 13.13
N LYS A 3 -7.89 -10.10 12.41
CA LYS A 3 -8.21 -11.14 11.43
C LYS A 3 -7.90 -10.68 10.01
N ARG A 4 -7.96 -9.38 9.77
CA ARG A 4 -7.68 -8.78 8.46
C ARG A 4 -6.70 -7.64 8.64
N ILE A 5 -5.52 -7.82 8.10
CA ILE A 5 -4.43 -6.84 8.20
C ILE A 5 -4.20 -6.23 6.83
N LEU A 6 -4.32 -4.91 6.75
CA LEU A 6 -3.97 -4.17 5.53
C LEU A 6 -2.54 -3.65 5.67
N THR A 7 -1.70 -3.98 4.70
CA THR A 7 -0.28 -3.61 4.72
C THR A 7 0.07 -2.83 3.45
N PRO A 8 0.06 -1.49 3.51
CA PRO A 8 0.53 -0.67 2.40
C PRO A 8 2.03 -0.81 2.19
N ILE A 9 2.43 -0.92 0.94
CA ILE A 9 3.83 -0.98 0.51
C ILE A 9 4.04 0.16 -0.49
N ASP A 10 5.12 0.91 -0.32
CA ASP A 10 5.36 2.09 -1.17
C ASP A 10 6.42 1.89 -2.26
N GLY A 11 6.91 0.67 -2.41
CA GLY A 11 7.96 0.36 -3.37
C GLY A 11 9.37 0.68 -2.88
N GLN A 12 9.52 1.24 -1.69
CA GLN A 12 10.83 1.48 -1.08
C GLN A 12 11.23 0.27 -0.24
N VAL A 13 12.50 -0.04 -0.24
CA VAL A 13 13.01 -1.17 0.58
C VAL A 13 12.64 -0.98 2.05
N GLU A 14 12.68 0.25 2.51
CA GLU A 14 12.38 0.59 3.90
C GLU A 14 10.94 0.27 4.29
N SER A 15 10.00 0.36 3.36
CA SER A 15 8.60 0.03 3.66
C SER A 15 8.40 -1.46 3.86
N GLU A 16 9.28 -2.28 3.30
CA GLU A 16 9.22 -3.73 3.43
C GLU A 16 9.70 -4.22 4.80
N ALA A 17 10.28 -3.35 5.60
CA ALA A 17 10.70 -3.70 6.96
C ALA A 17 9.53 -4.12 7.86
N ILE A 18 8.31 -3.73 7.50
CA ILE A 18 7.11 -4.14 8.24
C ILE A 18 6.75 -5.61 7.98
N VAL A 19 7.22 -6.21 6.89
CA VAL A 19 6.80 -7.53 6.45
C VAL A 19 7.06 -8.63 7.48
N PRO A 20 8.25 -8.73 8.11
CA PRO A 20 8.47 -9.74 9.15
C PRO A 20 7.53 -9.57 10.34
N VAL A 21 7.20 -8.34 10.70
CA VAL A 21 6.28 -8.04 11.80
C VAL A 21 4.87 -8.51 11.43
N VAL A 22 4.41 -8.20 10.23
CA VAL A 22 3.12 -8.62 9.71
C VAL A 22 3.03 -10.15 9.67
N GLY A 23 4.09 -10.79 9.19
CA GLY A 23 4.14 -12.26 9.14
C GLY A 23 3.96 -12.89 10.51
N ALA A 24 4.68 -12.37 11.50
CA ALA A 24 4.56 -12.88 12.87
C ALA A 24 3.16 -12.68 13.44
N LEU A 25 2.59 -11.49 13.25
CA LEU A 25 1.23 -11.19 13.72
C LEU A 25 0.20 -12.08 13.04
N ALA A 26 0.29 -12.21 11.72
CA ALA A 26 -0.68 -12.96 10.94
C ALA A 26 -0.65 -14.45 11.26
N ARG A 27 0.53 -15.03 11.42
CA ARG A 27 0.68 -16.44 11.77
C ARG A 27 0.14 -16.71 13.16
N GLY A 28 0.41 -15.81 14.11
CA GLY A 28 -0.07 -15.95 15.46
C GLY A 28 -1.58 -15.82 15.60
N ALA A 29 -2.20 -14.99 14.76
CA ALA A 29 -3.64 -14.71 14.85
C ALA A 29 -4.49 -15.43 13.80
N GLY A 30 -3.87 -16.09 12.83
CA GLY A 30 -4.60 -16.68 11.71
C GLY A 30 -5.21 -15.62 10.80
N SER A 31 -4.48 -14.53 10.55
CA SER A 31 -4.99 -13.40 9.81
C SER A 31 -4.86 -13.59 8.31
N THR A 32 -5.73 -12.92 7.55
CA THR A 32 -5.53 -12.68 6.12
C THR A 32 -4.87 -11.32 5.96
N VAL A 33 -3.83 -11.25 5.13
CA VAL A 33 -3.10 -10.02 4.86
C VAL A 33 -3.44 -9.54 3.46
N ARG A 34 -3.80 -8.26 3.35
CA ARG A 34 -3.96 -7.62 2.04
C ARG A 34 -2.81 -6.64 1.85
N LEU A 35 -2.00 -6.90 0.84
CA LEU A 35 -0.90 -6.02 0.47
C LEU A 35 -1.43 -4.98 -0.52
N LEU A 36 -1.12 -3.72 -0.28
CA LEU A 36 -1.63 -2.61 -1.08
C LEU A 36 -0.47 -1.77 -1.61
N ARG A 37 -0.50 -1.50 -2.91
CA ARG A 37 0.41 -0.57 -3.55
C ARG A 37 -0.42 0.59 -4.10
N VAL A 38 -0.12 1.81 -3.70
CA VAL A 38 -0.79 3.01 -4.20
C VAL A 38 0.17 3.79 -5.08
N PHE A 39 -0.24 4.07 -6.31
CA PHE A 39 0.49 4.93 -7.22
C PHE A 39 -0.25 6.25 -7.37
N PRO A 40 0.47 7.35 -7.60
CA PRO A 40 -0.20 8.57 -8.03
C PRO A 40 -0.86 8.36 -9.39
N VAL A 41 -1.96 9.06 -9.62
CA VAL A 41 -2.60 9.01 -10.94
C VAL A 41 -1.62 9.58 -11.96
N PRO A 42 -1.33 8.85 -13.06
CA PRO A 42 -0.39 9.35 -14.05
C PRO A 42 -0.84 10.69 -14.63
N GLU A 43 0.10 11.62 -14.74
CA GLU A 43 -0.17 12.91 -15.37
C GLU A 43 -0.32 12.71 -16.87
N HIS A 44 -1.35 13.34 -17.43
CA HIS A 44 -1.48 13.34 -18.85
C HIS A 44 -0.70 14.53 -19.43
N VAL A 45 0.21 14.20 -20.30
CA VAL A 45 0.77 15.20 -21.19
C VAL A 45 -0.31 15.47 -22.23
N VAL A 46 -0.84 16.68 -22.28
CA VAL A 46 -1.84 17.05 -23.27
C VAL A 46 -1.18 17.02 -24.63
N GLY A 47 -1.28 15.88 -25.30
CA GLY A 47 -0.85 15.77 -26.68
C GLY A 47 -1.95 16.31 -27.60
N PRO A 48 -1.59 16.72 -28.81
CA PRO A 48 -2.59 17.13 -29.79
C PRO A 48 -3.53 15.96 -30.12
N PHE A 49 -4.80 16.26 -30.32
CA PHE A 49 -5.82 15.31 -30.83
C PHE A 49 -6.38 14.30 -29.83
N GLY A 50 -6.43 14.60 -28.54
CA GLY A 50 -7.12 13.76 -27.56
C GLY A 50 -6.52 12.39 -27.31
N ARG A 51 -5.27 12.18 -27.70
CA ARG A 51 -4.57 10.89 -27.47
C ARG A 51 -4.21 10.65 -26.02
N THR A 52 -4.40 11.65 -25.20
CA THR A 52 -3.99 11.65 -23.80
C THR A 52 -4.66 10.58 -22.97
N ILE A 53 -5.95 10.32 -23.22
CA ILE A 53 -6.73 9.34 -22.42
C ILE A 53 -6.19 7.93 -22.62
N ALA A 54 -5.93 7.54 -23.87
CA ALA A 54 -5.39 6.22 -24.17
C ALA A 54 -4.01 6.01 -23.54
N TYR A 55 -3.19 7.07 -23.49
CA TYR A 55 -1.86 7.01 -22.89
C TYR A 55 -1.96 6.81 -21.37
N VAL A 56 -2.86 7.52 -20.70
CA VAL A 56 -3.06 7.38 -19.25
C VAL A 56 -3.51 5.96 -18.90
N ASP A 57 -4.45 5.42 -19.67
CA ASP A 57 -4.94 4.06 -19.43
C ASP A 57 -3.83 3.02 -19.61
N GLN A 58 -2.98 3.19 -20.62
CA GLN A 58 -1.85 2.29 -20.84
C GLN A 58 -0.85 2.38 -19.71
N GLU A 59 -0.57 3.58 -19.22
CA GLU A 59 0.36 3.80 -18.11
C GLU A 59 -0.19 3.18 -16.82
N MET A 60 -1.49 3.34 -16.56
CA MET A 60 -2.11 2.73 -15.39
C MET A 60 -2.06 1.20 -15.47
N ALA A 61 -2.27 0.63 -16.65
CA ALA A 61 -2.16 -0.81 -16.83
C ALA A 61 -0.74 -1.30 -16.58
N ARG A 62 0.26 -0.56 -17.07
CA ARG A 62 1.67 -0.90 -16.85
C ARG A 62 2.03 -0.85 -15.36
N LEU A 63 1.63 0.20 -14.68
CA LEU A 63 1.89 0.36 -13.25
C LEU A 63 1.17 -0.70 -12.41
N THR A 64 -0.04 -1.06 -12.81
CA THR A 64 -0.77 -2.14 -12.14
C THR A 64 0.00 -3.44 -12.22
N GLY A 65 0.53 -3.77 -13.39
CA GLY A 65 1.35 -4.97 -13.56
C GLY A 65 2.61 -4.93 -12.72
N GLU A 66 3.32 -3.80 -12.71
CA GLU A 66 4.52 -3.63 -11.88
C GLU A 66 4.19 -3.76 -10.39
N GLY A 67 3.13 -3.12 -9.95
CA GLY A 67 2.72 -3.17 -8.56
C GLY A 67 2.32 -4.58 -8.13
N MET A 68 1.58 -5.29 -8.96
CA MET A 68 1.22 -6.67 -8.65
C MET A 68 2.44 -7.57 -8.56
N ASP A 69 3.45 -7.36 -9.42
CA ASP A 69 4.71 -8.11 -9.35
C ASP A 69 5.49 -7.79 -8.09
N GLU A 70 5.58 -6.52 -7.71
CA GLU A 70 6.22 -6.12 -6.46
C GLU A 70 5.55 -6.81 -5.26
N LEU A 71 4.23 -6.80 -5.23
CA LEU A 71 3.48 -7.40 -4.14
C LEU A 71 3.61 -8.92 -4.13
N ALA A 72 3.75 -9.55 -5.29
CA ALA A 72 3.97 -10.98 -5.37
C ALA A 72 5.31 -11.40 -4.73
N HIS A 73 6.34 -10.59 -4.89
CA HIS A 73 7.63 -10.84 -4.22
C HIS A 73 7.50 -10.78 -2.70
N ILE A 74 6.71 -9.84 -2.21
CA ILE A 74 6.46 -9.70 -0.77
C ILE A 74 5.61 -10.85 -0.25
N GLU A 75 4.62 -11.25 -1.02
CA GLU A 75 3.76 -12.39 -0.67
C GLU A 75 4.59 -13.65 -0.46
N ALA A 76 5.64 -13.83 -1.24
CA ALA A 76 6.53 -14.98 -1.12
C ALA A 76 7.25 -15.03 0.23
N GLU A 77 7.38 -13.90 0.92
CA GLU A 77 7.99 -13.83 2.24
C GLU A 77 6.97 -14.11 3.36
N LEU A 78 5.68 -14.15 3.03
CA LEU A 78 4.60 -14.38 3.99
C LEU A 78 4.10 -15.83 3.90
N ASP A 79 5.04 -16.76 4.01
CA ASP A 79 4.75 -18.18 3.90
C ASP A 79 3.75 -18.62 4.97
N GLY A 80 2.75 -19.38 4.54
CA GLY A 80 1.70 -19.88 5.43
C GLY A 80 0.62 -18.87 5.79
N VAL A 81 0.66 -17.66 5.20
CA VAL A 81 -0.32 -16.60 5.45
C VAL A 81 -1.18 -16.41 4.21
N PRO A 82 -2.52 -16.40 4.33
CA PRO A 82 -3.37 -16.03 3.19
C PRO A 82 -3.11 -14.57 2.81
N VAL A 83 -2.76 -14.32 1.56
CA VAL A 83 -2.39 -12.99 1.08
C VAL A 83 -3.22 -12.60 -0.13
N GLU A 84 -3.72 -11.37 -0.13
CA GLU A 84 -4.35 -10.73 -1.28
C GLU A 84 -3.51 -9.55 -1.71
N ARG A 85 -3.57 -9.20 -2.97
CA ARG A 85 -2.78 -8.11 -3.55
C ARG A 85 -3.70 -7.14 -4.27
N VAL A 86 -3.53 -5.85 -3.98
CA VAL A 86 -4.37 -4.79 -4.59
C VAL A 86 -3.48 -3.62 -4.99
N VAL A 87 -3.74 -3.06 -6.14
CA VAL A 87 -3.12 -1.82 -6.62
C VAL A 87 -4.22 -0.77 -6.77
N ARG A 88 -3.96 0.42 -6.25
CA ARG A 88 -4.86 1.56 -6.35
C ARG A 88 -4.11 2.78 -6.86
N PHE A 89 -4.85 3.75 -7.35
CA PHE A 89 -4.30 5.01 -7.85
C PHE A 89 -4.98 6.17 -7.13
N GLY A 90 -4.18 7.09 -6.64
CA GLY A 90 -4.70 8.27 -5.96
C GLY A 90 -3.76 8.79 -4.89
N GLU A 91 -4.31 9.52 -3.95
CA GLU A 91 -3.56 10.07 -2.83
C GLU A 91 -3.39 8.95 -1.79
N PRO A 92 -2.15 8.65 -1.36
CA PRO A 92 -1.88 7.48 -0.53
C PRO A 92 -2.73 7.35 0.73
N ALA A 93 -2.82 8.37 1.56
CA ALA A 93 -3.56 8.26 2.82
C ALA A 93 -5.04 7.98 2.55
N GLU A 94 -5.62 8.64 1.55
CA GLU A 94 -7.02 8.45 1.20
C GLU A 94 -7.28 7.06 0.62
N GLU A 95 -6.41 6.59 -0.27
CA GLU A 95 -6.58 5.26 -0.87
C GLU A 95 -6.40 4.16 0.16
N ILE A 96 -5.48 4.33 1.10
CA ILE A 96 -5.30 3.38 2.20
C ILE A 96 -6.57 3.34 3.07
N ARG A 97 -7.12 4.50 3.38
CA ARG A 97 -8.36 4.59 4.17
C ARG A 97 -9.52 3.88 3.46
N LEU A 98 -9.68 4.14 2.17
CA LEU A 98 -10.72 3.52 1.37
C LEU A 98 -10.57 2.00 1.30
N GLU A 99 -9.34 1.53 1.12
CA GLU A 99 -9.07 0.11 1.06
C GLU A 99 -9.28 -0.56 2.42
N ALA A 100 -8.93 0.12 3.50
CA ALA A 100 -9.17 -0.41 4.85
C ALA A 100 -10.67 -0.62 5.09
N GLU A 101 -11.50 0.30 4.63
CA GLU A 101 -12.95 0.15 4.70
C GLU A 101 -13.44 -0.99 3.82
N ALA A 102 -12.98 -1.04 2.57
CA ALA A 102 -13.41 -2.08 1.62
C ALA A 102 -13.03 -3.48 2.08
N PHE A 103 -11.86 -3.63 2.67
CA PHE A 103 -11.38 -4.90 3.20
C PHE A 103 -11.96 -5.23 4.57
N ASN A 104 -12.54 -4.25 5.22
CA ASN A 104 -12.99 -4.34 6.60
C ASN A 104 -11.80 -4.72 7.52
N ALA A 105 -10.72 -3.97 7.36
CA ALA A 105 -9.47 -4.24 8.07
C ALA A 105 -9.61 -4.02 9.57
N ASP A 106 -9.01 -4.93 10.35
CA ASP A 106 -8.93 -4.80 11.80
C ASP A 106 -7.67 -4.06 12.22
N LEU A 107 -6.67 -4.04 11.35
CA LEU A 107 -5.39 -3.41 11.62
C LEU A 107 -4.77 -2.94 10.31
N VAL A 108 -4.20 -1.74 10.32
CA VAL A 108 -3.36 -1.24 9.23
C VAL A 108 -1.93 -1.20 9.74
N THR A 109 -0.99 -1.77 8.97
CA THR A 109 0.42 -1.79 9.36
C THR A 109 1.25 -1.11 8.29
N LEU A 110 2.13 -0.20 8.69
CA LEU A 110 3.02 0.45 7.74
C LEU A 110 4.36 0.79 8.39
N ALA A 111 5.37 0.94 7.56
CA ALA A 111 6.68 1.40 8.00
C ALA A 111 6.92 2.81 7.46
N THR A 112 7.51 3.65 8.29
CA THR A 112 7.95 4.96 7.87
C THR A 112 9.40 5.14 8.26
N THR A 113 10.16 5.80 7.41
CA THR A 113 11.56 6.14 7.68
C THR A 113 11.76 7.60 7.35
N ARG A 114 12.88 8.16 7.79
CA ARG A 114 13.26 9.50 7.39
C ARG A 114 13.35 9.61 5.87
N ARG A 115 13.82 8.55 5.24
CA ARG A 115 13.98 8.48 3.80
C ARG A 115 12.64 8.51 3.10
N SER A 116 11.66 7.77 3.61
CA SER A 116 10.31 7.78 3.10
C SER A 116 9.70 9.17 3.17
N ARG A 117 9.96 9.91 4.25
CA ARG A 117 9.46 11.26 4.41
C ARG A 117 10.09 12.26 3.43
N LEU A 118 11.35 12.03 3.07
CA LEU A 118 12.08 12.96 2.21
C LEU A 118 12.00 12.60 0.73
N GLY A 119 12.06 11.32 0.43
CA GLY A 119 12.16 10.85 -0.95
C GLY A 119 10.86 10.39 -1.53
N ALA A 120 9.92 10.09 -0.71
CA ALA A 120 8.68 9.61 -1.21
C ALA A 120 7.86 10.76 -1.72
N ALA A 121 7.43 10.64 -2.90
CA ALA A 121 6.22 11.29 -3.32
C ALA A 121 5.10 10.95 -2.32
N LEU A 122 5.38 10.10 -1.37
CA LEU A 122 4.54 9.88 -0.21
C LEU A 122 4.51 11.15 0.58
N VAL A 123 3.34 11.66 0.68
CA VAL A 123 3.05 12.87 1.39
C VAL A 123 3.59 12.73 2.81
N PRO A 124 4.44 13.67 3.27
CA PRO A 124 4.86 13.68 4.65
C PRO A 124 3.63 13.62 5.55
N GLY A 125 3.68 12.76 6.55
CA GLY A 125 2.58 12.68 7.49
C GLY A 125 1.46 11.71 7.12
N VAL A 126 1.68 10.80 6.16
CA VAL A 126 0.68 9.76 5.83
C VAL A 126 0.32 8.95 7.08
N ALA A 127 1.33 8.53 7.85
CA ALA A 127 1.08 7.77 9.08
C ALA A 127 0.27 8.59 10.07
N GLU A 128 0.65 9.83 10.26
CA GLU A 128 -0.04 10.74 11.19
C GLU A 128 -1.49 11.00 10.75
N ARG A 129 -1.70 11.17 9.45
CA ARG A 129 -3.06 11.35 8.92
C ARG A 129 -3.91 10.11 9.12
N LEU A 130 -3.34 8.94 8.88
CA LEU A 130 -4.04 7.69 9.09
C LEU A 130 -4.38 7.45 10.56
N GLU A 131 -3.45 7.74 11.45
CA GLU A 131 -3.70 7.63 12.89
C GLU A 131 -4.80 8.57 13.35
N ARG A 132 -4.85 9.78 12.81
CA ARG A 132 -5.84 10.77 13.18
C ARG A 132 -7.22 10.48 12.59
N ASP A 133 -7.27 10.08 11.31
CA ASP A 133 -8.51 9.97 10.56
C ASP A 133 -9.06 8.55 10.49
N ALA A 134 -8.23 7.55 10.80
CA ALA A 134 -8.65 6.16 10.67
C ALA A 134 -9.48 5.71 11.87
N LYS A 135 -10.53 4.98 11.56
CA LYS A 135 -11.33 4.29 12.58
C LYS A 135 -10.71 2.94 12.94
N VAL A 136 -9.62 2.58 12.30
CA VAL A 136 -8.95 1.29 12.42
C VAL A 136 -7.61 1.51 13.11
N PRO A 137 -7.25 0.67 14.08
CA PRO A 137 -5.92 0.75 14.70
C PRO A 137 -4.81 0.68 13.65
N THR A 138 -3.80 1.51 13.81
CA THR A 138 -2.67 1.58 12.88
C THR A 138 -1.37 1.32 13.63
N LEU A 139 -0.65 0.29 13.22
CA LEU A 139 0.68 -0.01 13.74
C LEU A 139 1.70 0.62 12.80
N VAL A 140 2.54 1.48 13.35
CA VAL A 140 3.57 2.17 12.58
C VAL A 140 4.94 1.73 13.07
N LEU A 141 5.74 1.16 12.15
CA LEU A 141 7.14 0.85 12.42
C LEU A 141 7.95 2.05 11.95
N ARG A 142 8.64 2.70 12.89
CA ARG A 142 9.47 3.87 12.60
C ARG A 142 10.94 3.46 12.58
N GLY A 143 11.57 3.75 11.48
CA GLY A 143 13.01 3.47 11.31
C GLY A 143 13.88 4.68 11.52
#